data_410888be3fd6100c1b67a306aaf5453d
#
_entry.id   410888be3fd6100c1b67a306aaf5453d
#
_cell.length_a   1.000
_cell.length_b   1.000
_cell.length_c   1.000
_cell.angle_alpha   90.00
_cell.angle_beta   90.00
_cell.angle_gamma   90.00
#
_symmetry.space_group_name_H-M   'P 1'
#
loop_
_entity.id
_entity.type
_entity.pdbx_description
1 polymer ?
#
loop_
_entity_poly.entity_id
_entity_poly.type
_entity_poly.pdbx_seq_one_letter_code
_entity_poly.pdbx_strand_id
1 'polypeptide(L)'
;MHAAHERILYEQIKNALDAQAQGQEMQVQALLIPVTFYADAMEVATVHEHADTLATLGFDIAALSPTTLAVRSVPTLLKNADAQTLARDVLRDVREFGGSRVLIERRNELLGTLACHTAVRANRILSQPEMNALLRQMESTERADQCNHGRPTWVQLEISALDKLFLRGQ
;
A
#
# COMPACT_ATOMS: atom_id res chain seq x y z
N MET A 1 3.74 -11.40 -10.49
CA MET A 1 4.53 -10.24 -10.01
C MET A 1 3.68 -9.20 -9.28
N HIS A 2 2.50 -8.78 -9.80
CA HIS A 2 1.61 -7.81 -9.12
C HIS A 2 1.26 -8.25 -7.68
N ALA A 3 0.69 -9.42 -7.50
CA ALA A 3 0.27 -9.94 -6.19
C ALA A 3 1.43 -10.06 -5.17
N ALA A 4 2.63 -10.42 -5.62
CA ALA A 4 3.81 -10.47 -4.77
C ALA A 4 4.25 -9.06 -4.34
N HIS A 5 4.27 -8.09 -5.27
CA HIS A 5 4.62 -6.71 -4.95
C HIS A 5 3.59 -6.05 -4.02
N GLU A 6 2.31 -6.33 -4.22
CA GLU A 6 1.23 -5.92 -3.34
C GLU A 6 1.45 -6.46 -1.91
N ARG A 7 1.81 -7.73 -1.75
CA ARG A 7 2.13 -8.33 -0.45
C ARG A 7 3.36 -7.68 0.19
N ILE A 8 4.42 -7.44 -0.56
CA ILE A 8 5.63 -6.77 -0.06
C ILE A 8 5.28 -5.38 0.49
N LEU A 9 4.55 -4.57 -0.28
CA LEU A 9 4.13 -3.23 0.15
C LEU A 9 3.24 -3.29 1.40
N TYR A 10 2.30 -4.22 1.44
CA TYR A 10 1.46 -4.45 2.60
C TYR A 10 2.29 -4.69 3.87
N GLU A 11 3.24 -5.64 3.85
CA GLU A 11 4.07 -5.95 5.00
C GLU A 11 5.01 -4.77 5.36
N GLN A 12 5.53 -4.03 4.38
CA GLN A 12 6.35 -2.85 4.63
C GLN A 12 5.56 -1.73 5.32
N ILE A 13 4.34 -1.43 4.87
CA ILE A 13 3.50 -0.40 5.47
C ILE A 13 3.06 -0.84 6.88
N LYS A 14 2.69 -2.10 7.04
CA LYS A 14 2.36 -2.68 8.34
C LYS A 14 3.50 -2.53 9.35
N ASN A 15 4.72 -2.91 8.94
CA ASN A 15 5.90 -2.80 9.79
C ASN A 15 6.23 -1.34 10.14
N ALA A 16 6.03 -0.40 9.20
CA ALA A 16 6.23 1.02 9.46
C ALA A 16 5.23 1.57 10.50
N LEU A 17 3.95 1.14 10.44
CA LEU A 17 2.94 1.51 11.44
C LEU A 17 3.21 0.85 12.80
N ASP A 18 3.68 -0.39 12.82
CA ASP A 18 4.06 -1.07 14.07
C ASP A 18 5.27 -0.40 14.73
N ALA A 19 6.25 0.03 13.92
CA ALA A 19 7.41 0.80 14.39
C ALA A 19 7.00 2.18 14.93
N GLN A 20 6.03 2.84 14.29
CA GLN A 20 5.47 4.10 14.77
C GLN A 20 4.77 3.93 16.14
N ALA A 21 4.03 2.86 16.33
CA ALA A 21 3.42 2.54 17.63
C ALA A 21 4.47 2.32 18.74
N GLN A 22 5.72 2.04 18.38
CA GLN A 22 6.87 1.92 19.28
C GLN A 22 7.69 3.21 19.40
N GLY A 23 7.16 4.35 18.88
CA GLY A 23 7.78 5.67 19.00
C GLY A 23 8.74 6.04 17.86
N GLN A 24 8.79 5.28 16.76
CA GLN A 24 9.50 5.69 15.53
C GLN A 24 8.59 6.58 14.68
N GLU A 25 9.16 7.60 14.04
CA GLU A 25 8.39 8.46 13.14
C GLU A 25 8.12 7.77 11.79
N MET A 26 6.89 7.91 11.28
CA MET A 26 6.54 7.48 9.94
C MET A 26 7.35 8.27 8.91
N GLN A 27 8.03 7.56 8.00
CA GLN A 27 8.76 8.20 6.91
C GLN A 27 7.77 8.75 5.88
N VAL A 28 7.75 10.06 5.71
CA VAL A 28 6.86 10.76 4.77
C VAL A 28 7.63 11.44 3.65
N GLN A 29 7.02 11.49 2.47
CA GLN A 29 7.50 12.25 1.32
C GLN A 29 6.68 13.52 1.19
N ALA A 30 7.28 14.67 1.48
CA ALA A 30 6.68 15.95 1.17
C ALA A 30 6.65 16.17 -0.35
N LEU A 31 5.51 16.65 -0.85
CA LEU A 31 5.32 16.99 -2.24
C LEU A 31 5.79 18.45 -2.46
N LEU A 32 6.72 18.65 -3.40
CA LEU A 32 7.22 19.98 -3.75
C LEU A 32 6.08 20.92 -4.18
N ILE A 33 5.13 20.37 -4.93
CA ILE A 33 3.89 21.05 -5.32
C ILE A 33 2.75 20.21 -4.75
N PRO A 34 1.95 20.75 -3.80
CA PRO A 34 0.79 20.04 -3.28
C PRO A 34 -0.18 19.65 -4.39
N VAL A 35 -0.69 18.44 -4.35
CA VAL A 35 -1.71 17.97 -5.30
C VAL A 35 -3.07 18.43 -4.83
N THR A 36 -3.71 19.33 -5.59
CA THR A 36 -5.03 19.85 -5.25
C THR A 36 -6.12 19.18 -6.09
N PHE A 37 -7.26 18.90 -5.48
CA PHE A 37 -8.39 18.31 -6.17
C PHE A 37 -9.72 18.79 -5.57
N TYR A 38 -10.77 18.71 -6.40
CA TYR A 38 -12.14 18.99 -5.95
C TYR A 38 -12.58 17.90 -4.97
N ALA A 39 -13.16 18.31 -3.85
CA ALA A 39 -13.67 17.44 -2.81
C ALA A 39 -15.12 17.82 -2.46
N ASP A 40 -15.90 16.82 -2.10
CA ASP A 40 -17.24 17.04 -1.56
C ASP A 40 -17.20 17.45 -0.08
N ALA A 41 -18.34 17.88 0.45
CA ALA A 41 -18.46 18.34 1.84
C ALA A 41 -18.12 17.23 2.85
N MET A 42 -18.35 15.96 2.50
CA MET A 42 -18.05 14.81 3.37
C MET A 42 -16.55 14.53 3.39
N GLU A 43 -15.87 14.59 2.26
CA GLU A 43 -14.40 14.46 2.19
C GLU A 43 -13.72 15.56 3.00
N VAL A 44 -14.19 16.81 2.90
CA VAL A 44 -13.67 17.93 3.69
C VAL A 44 -13.93 17.75 5.17
N ALA A 45 -15.13 17.33 5.59
CA ALA A 45 -15.45 17.03 6.97
C ALA A 45 -14.54 15.91 7.52
N THR A 46 -14.33 14.83 6.75
CA THR A 46 -13.47 13.72 7.12
C THR A 46 -12.02 14.18 7.41
N VAL A 47 -11.48 15.10 6.59
CA VAL A 47 -10.14 15.67 6.84
C VAL A 47 -10.09 16.39 8.19
N HIS A 48 -11.12 17.17 8.54
CA HIS A 48 -11.16 17.88 9.80
C HIS A 48 -11.35 16.97 11.00
N GLU A 49 -12.25 15.99 10.89
CA GLU A 49 -12.58 15.07 11.98
C GLU A 49 -11.48 14.04 12.26
N HIS A 50 -10.71 13.66 11.24
CA HIS A 50 -9.73 12.59 11.33
C HIS A 50 -8.29 13.04 11.03
N ALA A 51 -7.98 14.32 11.24
CA ALA A 51 -6.65 14.89 10.96
C ALA A 51 -5.51 14.09 11.63
N ASP A 52 -5.66 13.74 12.91
CA ASP A 52 -4.66 12.98 13.67
C ASP A 52 -4.48 11.56 13.11
N THR A 53 -5.57 10.94 12.67
CA THR A 53 -5.55 9.61 12.04
C THR A 53 -4.79 9.65 10.71
N LEU A 54 -5.08 10.66 9.87
CA LEU A 54 -4.39 10.85 8.59
C LEU A 54 -2.90 11.10 8.81
N ALA A 55 -2.54 11.95 9.78
CA ALA A 55 -1.15 12.20 10.15
C ALA A 55 -0.44 10.92 10.64
N THR A 56 -1.10 10.10 11.45
CA THR A 56 -0.59 8.79 11.88
C THR A 56 -0.34 7.86 10.69
N LEU A 57 -1.18 7.91 9.67
CA LEU A 57 -0.98 7.14 8.43
C LEU A 57 0.07 7.77 7.49
N GLY A 58 0.66 8.90 7.86
CA GLY A 58 1.69 9.60 7.07
C GLY A 58 1.14 10.51 5.96
N PHE A 59 -0.16 10.84 6.02
CA PHE A 59 -0.78 11.76 5.09
C PHE A 59 -0.93 13.15 5.69
N ASP A 60 -0.46 14.19 4.99
CA ASP A 60 -0.82 15.58 5.25
C ASP A 60 -1.81 16.03 4.17
N ILE A 61 -3.08 16.04 4.54
CA ILE A 61 -4.19 16.48 3.68
C ILE A 61 -4.85 17.68 4.35
N ALA A 62 -4.93 18.81 3.65
CA ALA A 62 -5.51 20.04 4.17
C ALA A 62 -6.67 20.54 3.31
N ALA A 63 -7.70 21.08 3.95
CA ALA A 63 -8.76 21.79 3.26
C ALA A 63 -8.29 23.21 2.91
N LEU A 64 -8.28 23.55 1.61
CA LEU A 64 -8.00 24.88 1.12
C LEU A 64 -9.27 25.74 0.99
N SER A 65 -10.39 25.10 0.76
CA SER A 65 -11.71 25.71 0.65
C SER A 65 -12.80 24.68 0.99
N PRO A 66 -14.09 25.06 1.09
CA PRO A 66 -15.18 24.12 1.32
C PRO A 66 -15.31 23.01 0.25
N THR A 67 -14.64 23.15 -0.90
CA THR A 67 -14.73 22.22 -2.03
C THR A 67 -13.37 21.81 -2.59
N THR A 68 -12.26 22.10 -1.88
CA THR A 68 -10.91 21.81 -2.38
C THR A 68 -10.02 21.27 -1.28
N LEU A 69 -9.43 20.11 -1.52
CA LEU A 69 -8.39 19.53 -0.68
C LEU A 69 -7.03 19.62 -1.37
N ALA A 70 -5.96 19.64 -0.54
CA ALA A 70 -4.59 19.60 -0.98
C ALA A 70 -3.84 18.50 -0.23
N VAL A 71 -3.18 17.60 -0.95
CA VAL A 71 -2.22 16.63 -0.41
C VAL A 71 -0.85 17.26 -0.39
N ARG A 72 -0.24 17.38 0.77
CA ARG A 72 1.08 17.98 0.99
C ARG A 72 2.17 16.93 1.19
N SER A 73 1.82 15.80 1.82
CA SER A 73 2.71 14.68 1.97
C SER A 73 1.97 13.34 1.90
N VAL A 74 2.73 12.30 1.55
CA VAL A 74 2.29 10.90 1.53
C VAL A 74 3.36 10.02 2.19
N PRO A 75 3.03 8.82 2.69
CA PRO A 75 4.05 7.87 3.15
C PRO A 75 5.09 7.61 2.06
N THR A 76 6.38 7.60 2.42
CA THR A 76 7.48 7.39 1.45
C THR A 76 7.33 6.08 0.66
N LEU A 77 6.76 5.04 1.27
CA LEU A 77 6.47 3.76 0.62
C LEU A 77 5.46 3.89 -0.52
N LEU A 78 4.59 4.92 -0.49
CA LEU A 78 3.52 5.16 -1.47
C LEU A 78 3.85 6.30 -2.45
N LYS A 79 5.05 6.86 -2.42
CA LYS A 79 5.47 8.04 -3.20
C LYS A 79 5.29 7.93 -4.72
N ASN A 80 5.23 6.71 -5.25
CA ASN A 80 5.09 6.43 -6.69
C ASN A 80 3.63 6.28 -7.13
N ALA A 81 2.69 6.29 -6.20
CA ALA A 81 1.26 6.22 -6.50
C ALA A 81 0.70 7.61 -6.80
N ASP A 82 -0.47 7.66 -7.41
CA ASP A 82 -1.20 8.90 -7.62
C ASP A 82 -1.73 9.45 -6.29
N ALA A 83 -1.23 10.61 -5.88
CA ALA A 83 -1.52 11.21 -4.58
C ALA A 83 -3.01 11.57 -4.40
N GLN A 84 -3.71 11.95 -5.47
CA GLN A 84 -5.14 12.25 -5.41
C GLN A 84 -5.94 10.97 -5.19
N THR A 85 -5.64 9.90 -5.92
CA THR A 85 -6.30 8.60 -5.77
C THR A 85 -6.07 8.05 -4.37
N LEU A 86 -4.83 8.08 -3.88
CA LEU A 86 -4.50 7.64 -2.51
C LEU A 86 -5.28 8.44 -1.46
N ALA A 87 -5.35 9.77 -1.60
CA ALA A 87 -6.08 10.62 -0.66
C ALA A 87 -7.57 10.27 -0.64
N ARG A 88 -8.22 10.08 -1.79
CA ARG A 88 -9.64 9.69 -1.84
C ARG A 88 -9.89 8.33 -1.21
N ASP A 89 -9.02 7.36 -1.46
CA ASP A 89 -9.18 6.02 -0.91
C ASP A 89 -8.99 6.02 0.61
N VAL A 90 -7.95 6.70 1.13
CA VAL A 90 -7.74 6.79 2.57
C VAL A 90 -8.86 7.56 3.28
N LEU A 91 -9.39 8.63 2.68
CA LEU A 91 -10.52 9.37 3.25
C LEU A 91 -11.79 8.53 3.28
N ARG A 92 -12.07 7.77 2.20
CA ARG A 92 -13.20 6.84 2.16
C ARG A 92 -13.08 5.79 3.26
N ASP A 93 -11.92 5.15 3.38
CA ASP A 93 -11.69 4.07 4.32
C ASP A 93 -11.71 4.59 5.77
N VAL A 94 -11.10 5.75 6.06
CA VAL A 94 -11.14 6.38 7.39
C VAL A 94 -12.56 6.76 7.79
N ARG A 95 -13.37 7.28 6.86
CA ARG A 95 -14.78 7.60 7.09
C ARG A 95 -15.62 6.35 7.34
N GLU A 96 -15.45 5.31 6.52
CA GLU A 96 -16.22 4.08 6.61
C GLU A 96 -15.94 3.32 7.92
N PHE A 97 -14.69 3.36 8.36
CA PHE A 97 -14.24 2.58 9.49
C PHE A 97 -14.20 3.38 10.81
N GLY A 98 -14.34 4.72 10.80
CA GLY A 98 -14.45 5.63 11.95
C GLY A 98 -13.36 5.50 13.01
N GLY A 99 -12.69 6.60 13.36
CA GLY A 99 -11.78 6.81 14.50
C GLY A 99 -10.96 5.65 15.11
N SER A 100 -10.01 5.97 15.91
CA SER A 100 -8.86 5.19 16.41
C SER A 100 -9.07 3.70 16.80
N ARG A 101 -10.27 3.25 17.14
CA ARG A 101 -10.50 1.85 17.53
C ARG A 101 -10.63 0.91 16.34
N VAL A 102 -11.18 1.42 15.23
CA VAL A 102 -11.42 0.64 14.01
C VAL A 102 -10.15 0.54 13.16
N LEU A 103 -9.24 1.51 13.26
CA LEU A 103 -7.92 1.41 12.62
C LEU A 103 -7.12 0.17 13.09
N ILE A 104 -7.31 -0.28 14.32
CA ILE A 104 -6.65 -1.49 14.83
C ILE A 104 -7.31 -2.74 14.25
N GLU A 105 -8.63 -2.79 14.19
CA GLU A 105 -9.38 -3.99 13.76
C GLU A 105 -9.41 -4.14 12.23
N ARG A 106 -9.45 -3.03 11.46
CA ARG A 106 -9.51 -3.03 9.99
C ARG A 106 -8.27 -2.46 9.31
N ARG A 107 -7.20 -2.25 10.07
CA ARG A 107 -5.89 -1.83 9.55
C ARG A 107 -5.46 -2.64 8.33
N ASN A 108 -5.73 -3.94 8.36
CA ASN A 108 -5.35 -4.84 7.29
C ASN A 108 -6.07 -4.56 5.96
N GLU A 109 -7.33 -4.13 5.99
CA GLU A 109 -8.10 -3.75 4.79
C GLU A 109 -7.56 -2.46 4.19
N LEU A 110 -7.33 -1.43 5.02
CA LEU A 110 -6.71 -0.17 4.59
C LEU A 110 -5.32 -0.40 3.99
N LEU A 111 -4.48 -1.20 4.65
CA LEU A 111 -3.14 -1.54 4.14
C LEU A 111 -3.21 -2.29 2.82
N GLY A 112 -4.19 -3.18 2.65
CA GLY A 112 -4.45 -3.88 1.38
C GLY A 112 -4.80 -2.90 0.26
N THR A 113 -5.67 -1.94 0.51
CA THR A 113 -6.06 -0.88 -0.45
C THR A 113 -4.84 -0.04 -0.86
N LEU A 114 -4.09 0.48 0.12
CA LEU A 114 -2.89 1.29 -0.14
C LEU A 114 -1.81 0.52 -0.91
N ALA A 115 -1.57 -0.73 -0.56
CA ALA A 115 -0.62 -1.61 -1.25
C ALA A 115 -1.05 -1.88 -2.70
N CYS A 116 -2.34 -2.14 -2.93
CA CYS A 116 -2.89 -2.41 -4.26
C CYS A 116 -2.70 -1.21 -5.21
N HIS A 117 -2.98 0.01 -4.74
CA HIS A 117 -2.83 1.22 -5.56
C HIS A 117 -1.37 1.56 -5.91
N THR A 118 -0.43 1.13 -5.07
CA THR A 118 1.00 1.40 -5.26
C THR A 118 1.72 0.29 -6.01
N ALA A 119 1.18 -0.95 -5.97
CA ALA A 119 1.81 -2.10 -6.59
C ALA A 119 1.96 -1.94 -8.11
N VAL A 120 3.01 -2.55 -8.64
CA VAL A 120 3.22 -2.63 -10.10
C VAL A 120 1.99 -3.23 -10.76
N ARG A 121 1.38 -2.50 -11.70
CA ARG A 121 0.19 -2.97 -12.41
C ARG A 121 0.47 -4.24 -13.20
N ALA A 122 -0.51 -5.13 -13.30
CA ALA A 122 -0.39 -6.45 -13.94
C ALA A 122 0.13 -6.38 -15.39
N ASN A 123 -0.17 -5.29 -16.12
CA ASN A 123 0.23 -5.11 -17.52
C ASN A 123 1.56 -4.35 -17.70
N ARG A 124 2.25 -3.97 -16.62
CA ARG A 124 3.56 -3.32 -16.74
C ARG A 124 4.63 -4.38 -17.01
N ILE A 125 5.40 -4.17 -18.07
CA ILE A 125 6.60 -4.96 -18.37
C ILE A 125 7.73 -4.43 -17.49
N LEU A 126 8.27 -5.29 -16.62
CA LEU A 126 9.42 -4.97 -15.78
C LEU A 126 10.71 -5.21 -16.55
N SER A 127 11.70 -4.37 -16.35
CA SER A 127 13.07 -4.62 -16.77
C SER A 127 13.69 -5.75 -15.94
N GLN A 128 14.74 -6.39 -16.45
CA GLN A 128 15.44 -7.47 -15.74
C GLN A 128 15.98 -7.05 -14.35
N PRO A 129 16.56 -5.85 -14.16
CA PRO A 129 16.92 -5.36 -12.82
C PRO A 129 15.73 -5.22 -11.88
N GLU A 130 14.58 -4.70 -12.37
CA GLU A 130 13.36 -4.58 -11.56
C GLU A 130 12.81 -5.95 -11.14
N MET A 131 12.83 -6.94 -12.05
CA MET A 131 12.43 -8.31 -11.73
C MET A 131 13.32 -8.90 -10.63
N ASN A 132 14.63 -8.75 -10.76
CA ASN A 132 15.58 -9.24 -9.76
C ASN A 132 15.41 -8.54 -8.40
N ALA A 133 15.22 -7.22 -8.40
CA ALA A 133 14.96 -6.47 -7.18
C ALA A 133 13.70 -6.97 -6.48
N LEU A 134 12.63 -7.20 -7.23
CA LEU A 134 11.37 -7.73 -6.68
C LEU A 134 11.53 -9.14 -6.10
N LEU A 135 12.27 -10.03 -6.77
CA LEU A 135 12.56 -11.37 -6.25
C LEU A 135 13.37 -11.31 -4.94
N ARG A 136 14.37 -10.43 -4.85
CA ARG A 136 15.13 -10.22 -3.60
C ARG A 136 14.24 -9.68 -2.47
N GLN A 137 13.31 -8.79 -2.78
CA GLN A 137 12.33 -8.32 -1.81
C GLN A 137 11.40 -9.44 -1.34
N MET A 138 10.94 -10.32 -2.25
CA MET A 138 10.13 -11.49 -1.88
C MET A 138 10.86 -12.42 -0.91
N GLU A 139 12.16 -12.66 -1.13
CA GLU A 139 12.98 -13.52 -0.25
C GLU A 139 13.12 -12.95 1.16
N SER A 140 13.12 -11.63 1.31
CA SER A 140 13.28 -10.93 2.59
C SER A 140 11.96 -10.56 3.27
N THR A 141 10.83 -10.72 2.59
CA THR A 141 9.51 -10.31 3.10
C THR A 141 8.76 -11.50 3.69
N GLU A 142 8.29 -11.35 4.91
CA GLU A 142 7.46 -12.35 5.57
C GLU A 142 6.18 -12.61 4.76
N ARG A 143 5.80 -13.87 4.62
CA ARG A 143 4.59 -14.32 3.89
C ARG A 143 4.54 -13.90 2.42
N ALA A 144 5.68 -13.62 1.78
CA ALA A 144 5.72 -13.30 0.35
C ALA A 144 5.34 -14.48 -0.56
N ASP A 145 5.22 -15.68 0.00
CA ASP A 145 4.72 -16.89 -0.66
C ASP A 145 3.23 -16.83 -0.99
N GLN A 146 2.47 -15.90 -0.39
CA GLN A 146 1.03 -15.71 -0.63
C GLN A 146 0.67 -14.23 -0.79
N CYS A 147 -0.33 -13.96 -1.63
CA CYS A 147 -0.90 -12.62 -1.78
C CYS A 147 -1.77 -12.24 -0.57
N ASN A 148 -2.26 -11.00 -0.52
CA ASN A 148 -3.14 -10.53 0.56
C ASN A 148 -4.47 -11.33 0.69
N HIS A 149 -4.85 -12.06 -0.36
CA HIS A 149 -6.04 -12.92 -0.40
C HIS A 149 -5.72 -14.41 -0.14
N GLY A 150 -4.48 -14.74 0.29
CA GLY A 150 -4.08 -16.10 0.62
C GLY A 150 -3.74 -17.00 -0.58
N ARG A 151 -3.71 -16.47 -1.83
CA ARG A 151 -3.32 -17.24 -3.01
C ARG A 151 -1.79 -17.30 -3.11
N PRO A 152 -1.20 -18.46 -3.49
CA PRO A 152 0.25 -18.55 -3.65
C PRO A 152 0.77 -17.59 -4.73
N THR A 153 1.88 -16.91 -4.45
CA THR A 153 2.58 -16.00 -5.37
C THR A 153 3.64 -16.73 -6.19
N TRP A 154 4.11 -17.86 -5.69
CA TRP A 154 5.03 -18.78 -6.35
C TRP A 154 4.77 -20.21 -5.90
N VAL A 155 5.26 -21.17 -6.66
CA VAL A 155 5.22 -22.59 -6.34
C VAL A 155 6.58 -23.21 -6.62
N GLN A 156 6.99 -24.16 -5.82
CA GLN A 156 8.20 -24.96 -6.04
C GLN A 156 7.84 -26.24 -6.77
N LEU A 157 8.56 -26.52 -7.85
CA LEU A 157 8.48 -27.77 -8.58
C LEU A 157 9.81 -28.50 -8.46
N GLU A 158 9.78 -29.73 -7.96
CA GLU A 158 10.94 -30.61 -7.96
C GLU A 158 11.32 -31.00 -9.40
N ILE A 159 12.63 -31.20 -9.66
CA ILE A 159 13.13 -31.61 -10.98
C ILE A 159 12.45 -32.88 -11.45
N SER A 160 12.26 -33.85 -10.54
CA SER A 160 11.55 -35.09 -10.83
C SER A 160 10.11 -34.90 -11.28
N ALA A 161 9.42 -33.85 -10.79
CA ALA A 161 8.08 -33.49 -11.25
C ALA A 161 8.11 -32.88 -12.64
N LEU A 162 9.12 -32.05 -12.95
CA LEU A 162 9.33 -31.52 -14.30
C LEU A 162 9.67 -32.63 -15.28
N ASP A 163 10.55 -33.57 -14.94
CA ASP A 163 10.90 -34.72 -15.79
C ASP A 163 9.66 -35.57 -16.14
N LYS A 164 8.78 -35.80 -15.19
CA LYS A 164 7.49 -36.49 -15.44
C LYS A 164 6.60 -35.74 -16.41
N LEU A 165 6.53 -34.41 -16.36
CA LEU A 165 5.75 -33.60 -17.32
C LEU A 165 6.25 -33.76 -18.76
N PHE A 166 7.55 -34.01 -18.94
CA PHE A 166 8.18 -34.23 -20.25
C PHE A 166 8.41 -35.70 -20.58
N LEU A 167 7.80 -36.63 -19.81
CA LEU A 167 7.93 -38.08 -19.95
C LEU A 167 9.40 -38.55 -19.91
N ARG A 168 10.26 -37.84 -19.15
CA ARG A 168 11.67 -38.18 -18.92
C ARG A 168 11.77 -38.92 -17.59
N GLY A 169 12.64 -39.92 -17.52
CA GLY A 169 12.87 -40.69 -16.28
C GLY A 169 11.96 -41.91 -16.12
N GLN A 170 11.44 -42.50 -17.22
CA GLN A 170 10.87 -43.85 -17.20
C GLN A 170 11.94 -44.88 -17.48
#